data_da213849b76c1c14c9dbcafd5b74ad52
#
_entry.id   da213849b76c1c14c9dbcafd5b74ad52
#
_cell.length_a   1.000
_cell.length_b   1.000
_cell.length_c   1.000
_cell.angle_alpha   90.00
_cell.angle_beta   90.00
_cell.angle_gamma   90.00
#
_symmetry.space_group_name_H-M   'P 1'
#
loop_
_entity.id
_entity.type
_entity.pdbx_description
1 polymer ?
#
loop_
_entity_poly.entity_id
_entity_poly.type
_entity_poly.pdbx_seq_one_letter_code
_entity_poly.pdbx_strand_id
1 'polypeptide(L)'
;MKKYSLIVFFFVHTSLSSQQFNANVVVNYESVNQTNNSIFKNLENSISSFINNNNWSSDNFENFERINLNVLITLISYSDNFFSANFEFQSIRPIYNSSYSSPLFKYIDKNVQFEYQEFEPIIYRNNQFESDLSSLLSFYINIILGLDRESYVLNSGNTFFNNSENILKLANQNNRSGWNSSTTGGKINKFWLIENLSSSSSSEFKSFIYNYHSNGLDIMYNNIPEAKIAISSSFPA
;
A
#
# COMPACT_ATOMS: atom_id res chain seq x y z
N MET A 1 -42.06 -15.36 -48.58
CA MET A 1 -40.71 -14.90 -48.21
C MET A 1 -40.67 -14.74 -46.69
N LYS A 2 -39.95 -15.65 -45.98
CA LYS A 2 -39.80 -15.57 -44.52
C LYS A 2 -38.61 -14.64 -44.22
N LYS A 3 -38.85 -13.49 -43.52
CA LYS A 3 -37.83 -12.59 -43.07
C LYS A 3 -37.23 -13.17 -41.76
N TYR A 4 -35.97 -13.57 -41.78
CA TYR A 4 -35.22 -13.92 -40.56
C TYR A 4 -34.66 -12.64 -39.98
N SER A 5 -35.10 -12.26 -38.77
CA SER A 5 -34.53 -11.16 -37.99
C SER A 5 -33.31 -11.70 -37.24
N LEU A 6 -32.12 -11.23 -37.59
CA LEU A 6 -30.87 -11.58 -36.94
C LEU A 6 -30.74 -10.70 -35.67
N ILE A 7 -30.95 -11.27 -34.49
CA ILE A 7 -30.71 -10.60 -33.21
C ILE A 7 -29.22 -10.75 -32.91
N VAL A 8 -28.45 -9.66 -33.08
CA VAL A 8 -27.05 -9.58 -32.68
C VAL A 8 -27.01 -9.28 -31.17
N PHE A 9 -26.63 -10.27 -30.36
CA PHE A 9 -26.41 -10.10 -28.91
C PHE A 9 -25.05 -9.43 -28.71
N PHE A 10 -25.06 -8.14 -28.36
CA PHE A 10 -23.85 -7.41 -27.98
C PHE A 10 -23.45 -7.81 -26.57
N PHE A 11 -22.48 -8.70 -26.42
CA PHE A 11 -21.86 -9.00 -25.13
C PHE A 11 -21.02 -7.80 -24.69
N VAL A 12 -21.56 -6.95 -23.84
CA VAL A 12 -20.78 -5.91 -23.14
C VAL A 12 -19.93 -6.62 -22.10
N HIS A 13 -18.65 -6.82 -22.41
CA HIS A 13 -17.67 -7.26 -21.42
C HIS A 13 -17.42 -6.07 -20.48
N THR A 14 -18.11 -6.05 -19.33
CA THR A 14 -17.74 -5.19 -18.22
C THR A 14 -16.46 -5.77 -17.61
N SER A 15 -15.33 -5.13 -17.89
CA SER A 15 -14.10 -5.39 -17.13
C SER A 15 -14.35 -5.00 -15.69
N LEU A 16 -14.65 -5.98 -14.84
CA LEU A 16 -14.67 -5.79 -13.40
C LEU A 16 -13.21 -5.57 -12.98
N SER A 17 -12.82 -4.32 -12.82
CA SER A 17 -11.55 -4.00 -12.20
C SER A 17 -11.60 -4.51 -10.77
N SER A 18 -10.79 -5.50 -10.46
CA SER A 18 -10.69 -6.03 -9.10
C SER A 18 -9.95 -5.00 -8.24
N GLN A 19 -10.63 -4.48 -7.23
CA GLN A 19 -10.04 -3.60 -6.22
C GLN A 19 -9.22 -4.43 -5.25
N GLN A 20 -7.93 -4.11 -5.09
CA GLN A 20 -7.03 -4.85 -4.20
C GLN A 20 -7.09 -4.37 -2.74
N PHE A 21 -7.57 -3.15 -2.50
CA PHE A 21 -7.61 -2.53 -1.18
C PHE A 21 -9.03 -2.24 -0.69
N ASN A 22 -9.18 -2.31 0.62
CA ASN A 22 -10.25 -1.70 1.40
C ASN A 22 -9.58 -0.67 2.32
N ALA A 23 -9.24 0.50 1.74
CA ALA A 23 -8.52 1.54 2.45
C ALA A 23 -9.46 2.53 3.11
N ASN A 24 -9.25 2.75 4.41
CA ASN A 24 -9.84 3.83 5.19
C ASN A 24 -8.80 4.95 5.36
N VAL A 25 -9.09 6.13 4.84
CA VAL A 25 -8.20 7.31 4.89
C VAL A 25 -8.81 8.35 5.80
N VAL A 26 -8.01 8.91 6.69
CA VAL A 26 -8.43 10.00 7.60
C VAL A 26 -7.38 11.10 7.55
N VAL A 27 -7.83 12.33 7.30
CA VAL A 27 -6.99 13.55 7.38
C VAL A 27 -7.31 14.29 8.67
N ASN A 28 -6.36 14.29 9.61
CA ASN A 28 -6.41 15.11 10.82
C ASN A 28 -5.76 16.46 10.53
N TYR A 29 -6.54 17.53 10.62
CA TYR A 29 -6.12 18.90 10.35
C TYR A 29 -6.31 19.84 11.57
N GLU A 30 -6.47 19.29 12.77
CA GLU A 30 -6.69 20.06 14.01
C GLU A 30 -5.57 21.07 14.30
N SER A 31 -4.35 20.78 13.87
CA SER A 31 -3.18 21.65 14.05
C SER A 31 -3.11 22.78 13.01
N VAL A 32 -3.99 22.80 12.00
CA VAL A 32 -3.98 23.77 10.91
C VAL A 32 -5.19 24.69 11.03
N ASN A 33 -4.94 25.97 11.35
CA ASN A 33 -5.99 26.98 11.46
C ASN A 33 -6.40 27.46 10.05
N GLN A 34 -7.51 26.93 9.53
CA GLN A 34 -8.11 27.34 8.27
C GLN A 34 -9.61 27.62 8.45
N THR A 35 -10.11 28.66 7.78
CA THR A 35 -11.54 29.00 7.81
C THR A 35 -12.37 28.03 6.96
N ASN A 36 -11.79 27.50 5.88
CA ASN A 36 -12.45 26.54 4.98
C ASN A 36 -11.70 25.20 5.01
N ASN A 37 -12.36 24.18 5.51
CA ASN A 37 -11.81 22.83 5.66
C ASN A 37 -12.18 21.91 4.50
N SER A 38 -12.84 22.39 3.45
CA SER A 38 -13.29 21.56 2.31
C SER A 38 -12.12 20.89 1.60
N ILE A 39 -10.99 21.59 1.45
CA ILE A 39 -9.80 21.07 0.79
C ILE A 39 -9.23 19.82 1.51
N PHE A 40 -9.30 19.78 2.85
CA PHE A 40 -8.81 18.63 3.61
C PHE A 40 -9.72 17.40 3.44
N LYS A 41 -11.04 17.62 3.36
CA LYS A 41 -12.00 16.56 3.07
C LYS A 41 -11.89 16.06 1.63
N ASN A 42 -11.63 16.96 0.70
CA ASN A 42 -11.40 16.61 -0.71
C ASN A 42 -10.07 15.84 -0.87
N LEU A 43 -9.02 16.23 -0.16
CA LEU A 43 -7.76 15.48 -0.09
C LEU A 43 -7.99 14.05 0.43
N GLU A 44 -8.73 13.89 1.53
CA GLU A 44 -9.09 12.59 2.10
C GLU A 44 -9.82 11.72 1.09
N ASN A 45 -10.85 12.26 0.43
CA ASN A 45 -11.63 11.55 -0.58
C ASN A 45 -10.79 11.20 -1.82
N SER A 46 -9.91 12.10 -2.27
CA SER A 46 -9.03 11.88 -3.43
C SER A 46 -8.02 10.77 -3.16
N ILE A 47 -7.41 10.76 -1.97
CA ILE A 47 -6.48 9.70 -1.56
C ILE A 47 -7.21 8.37 -1.41
N SER A 48 -8.38 8.35 -0.77
CA SER A 48 -9.21 7.15 -0.64
C SER A 48 -9.57 6.58 -2.00
N SER A 49 -10.01 7.41 -2.93
CA SER A 49 -10.34 7.03 -4.30
C SER A 49 -9.11 6.53 -5.06
N PHE A 50 -7.96 7.19 -4.90
CA PHE A 50 -6.71 6.79 -5.51
C PHE A 50 -6.28 5.39 -5.07
N ILE A 51 -6.36 5.08 -3.78
CA ILE A 51 -5.95 3.78 -3.26
C ILE A 51 -6.94 2.68 -3.67
N ASN A 52 -8.24 2.93 -3.51
CA ASN A 52 -9.27 1.91 -3.67
C ASN A 52 -9.64 1.63 -5.15
N ASN A 53 -9.51 2.63 -6.04
CA ASN A 53 -10.03 2.51 -7.40
C ASN A 53 -8.95 2.25 -8.46
N ASN A 54 -7.66 2.42 -8.14
CA ASN A 54 -6.58 2.02 -9.04
C ASN A 54 -6.42 0.51 -9.06
N ASN A 55 -6.03 -0.01 -10.22
CA ASN A 55 -5.63 -1.39 -10.38
C ASN A 55 -4.12 -1.52 -10.12
N TRP A 56 -3.74 -2.06 -8.97
CA TRP A 56 -2.36 -2.17 -8.52
C TRP A 56 -1.67 -3.45 -8.96
N SER A 57 -2.43 -4.47 -9.35
CA SER A 57 -1.92 -5.73 -9.87
C SER A 57 -2.88 -6.31 -10.92
N SER A 58 -2.38 -7.23 -11.74
CA SER A 58 -3.21 -8.00 -12.68
C SER A 58 -4.04 -9.09 -12.00
N ASP A 59 -3.86 -9.30 -10.70
CA ASP A 59 -4.54 -10.35 -9.97
C ASP A 59 -5.98 -9.94 -9.64
N ASN A 60 -6.88 -10.89 -9.76
CA ASN A 60 -8.26 -10.71 -9.33
C ASN A 60 -8.38 -11.01 -7.83
N PHE A 61 -8.83 -10.01 -7.08
CA PHE A 61 -9.13 -10.14 -5.66
C PHE A 61 -10.65 -10.27 -5.47
N GLU A 62 -11.07 -11.27 -4.74
CA GLU A 62 -12.43 -11.32 -4.23
C GLU A 62 -12.61 -10.29 -3.10
N ASN A 63 -13.85 -9.92 -2.80
CA ASN A 63 -14.10 -8.87 -1.80
C ASN A 63 -13.51 -9.18 -0.41
N PHE A 64 -13.45 -10.45 -0.03
CA PHE A 64 -12.88 -10.90 1.25
C PHE A 64 -11.34 -10.99 1.24
N GLU A 65 -10.71 -10.94 0.06
CA GLU A 65 -9.25 -10.96 -0.11
C GLU A 65 -8.64 -9.57 -0.10
N ARG A 66 -9.47 -8.51 -0.15
CA ARG A 66 -8.98 -7.14 -0.16
C ARG A 66 -8.17 -6.83 1.09
N ILE A 67 -7.05 -6.18 0.87
CA ILE A 67 -6.14 -5.76 1.95
C ILE A 67 -6.78 -4.61 2.72
N ASN A 68 -7.01 -4.80 4.01
CA ASN A 68 -7.48 -3.73 4.89
C ASN A 68 -6.31 -2.80 5.23
N LEU A 69 -6.45 -1.53 4.85
CA LEU A 69 -5.43 -0.50 5.02
C LEU A 69 -6.03 0.73 5.71
N ASN A 70 -5.43 1.15 6.83
CA ASN A 70 -5.71 2.44 7.43
C ASN A 70 -4.57 3.41 7.08
N VAL A 71 -4.94 4.60 6.62
CA VAL A 71 -4.02 5.72 6.37
C VAL A 71 -4.46 6.91 7.20
N LEU A 72 -3.65 7.27 8.20
CA LEU A 72 -3.84 8.49 8.97
C LEU A 72 -2.85 9.55 8.50
N ILE A 73 -3.37 10.71 8.09
CA ILE A 73 -2.59 11.85 7.62
C ILE A 73 -2.78 12.96 8.63
N THR A 74 -1.73 13.28 9.40
CA THR A 74 -1.75 14.38 10.37
C THR A 74 -1.07 15.59 9.74
N LEU A 75 -1.84 16.63 9.42
CA LEU A 75 -1.31 17.86 8.84
C LEU A 75 -0.50 18.63 9.88
N ILE A 76 0.68 19.08 9.44
CA ILE A 76 1.58 19.96 10.22
C ILE A 76 1.38 21.41 9.78
N SER A 77 1.33 21.64 8.47
CA SER A 77 1.11 22.95 7.88
C SER A 77 0.45 22.86 6.51
N TYR A 78 -0.21 23.95 6.14
CA TYR A 78 -0.83 24.16 4.84
C TYR A 78 -0.72 25.61 4.42
N SER A 79 -0.27 25.89 3.21
CA SER A 79 -0.26 27.21 2.56
C SER A 79 -0.29 27.04 1.05
N ASP A 80 -1.23 27.71 0.39
CA ASP A 80 -1.29 27.82 -1.08
C ASP A 80 -1.13 26.46 -1.82
N ASN A 81 -1.90 25.45 -1.41
CA ASN A 81 -1.88 24.07 -1.93
C ASN A 81 -0.63 23.25 -1.55
N PHE A 82 0.32 23.81 -0.81
CA PHE A 82 1.46 23.07 -0.26
C PHE A 82 1.12 22.55 1.13
N PHE A 83 1.36 21.28 1.33
CA PHE A 83 1.09 20.55 2.56
C PHE A 83 2.40 20.01 3.16
N SER A 84 2.46 20.06 4.49
CA SER A 84 3.40 19.25 5.27
C SER A 84 2.59 18.36 6.21
N ALA A 85 2.89 17.06 6.23
CA ALA A 85 2.13 16.11 7.01
C ALA A 85 2.97 14.91 7.47
N ASN A 86 2.48 14.21 8.50
CA ASN A 86 2.91 12.87 8.83
C ASN A 86 1.89 11.88 8.25
N PHE A 87 2.39 10.82 7.59
CA PHE A 87 1.56 9.74 7.07
C PHE A 87 1.81 8.49 7.90
N GLU A 88 0.76 7.92 8.48
CA GLU A 88 0.81 6.60 9.12
C GLU A 88 0.04 5.60 8.26
N PHE A 89 0.72 4.53 7.86
CA PHE A 89 0.14 3.41 7.13
C PHE A 89 0.08 2.20 8.05
N GLN A 90 -1.08 1.54 8.12
CA GLN A 90 -1.26 0.31 8.87
C GLN A 90 -2.11 -0.67 8.06
N SER A 91 -1.52 -1.79 7.67
CA SER A 91 -2.25 -2.90 7.06
C SER A 91 -2.35 -4.09 8.01
N ILE A 92 -3.47 -4.80 7.91
CA ILE A 92 -3.74 -6.02 8.65
C ILE A 92 -4.13 -7.13 7.68
N ARG A 93 -3.75 -8.36 8.03
CA ARG A 93 -4.03 -9.58 7.29
C ARG A 93 -4.98 -10.45 8.10
N PRO A 94 -6.10 -10.94 7.52
CA PRO A 94 -6.95 -11.91 8.19
C PRO A 94 -6.19 -13.22 8.40
N ILE A 95 -6.46 -13.90 9.52
CA ILE A 95 -5.92 -15.24 9.82
C ILE A 95 -6.95 -16.26 9.32
N TYR A 96 -6.48 -17.25 8.55
CA TYR A 96 -7.33 -18.25 7.93
C TYR A 96 -8.23 -18.97 8.97
N ASN A 97 -9.51 -19.12 8.64
CA ASN A 97 -10.55 -19.74 9.46
C ASN A 97 -10.62 -19.20 10.91
N SER A 98 -10.45 -17.89 11.06
CA SER A 98 -10.44 -17.20 12.35
C SER A 98 -11.15 -15.85 12.25
N SER A 99 -11.63 -15.31 13.37
CA SER A 99 -12.12 -13.93 13.48
C SER A 99 -11.01 -12.92 13.78
N TYR A 100 -9.77 -13.38 13.92
CA TYR A 100 -8.62 -12.53 14.24
C TYR A 100 -7.89 -12.06 12.99
N SER A 101 -7.15 -10.97 13.15
CA SER A 101 -6.26 -10.43 12.12
C SER A 101 -4.87 -10.20 12.72
N SER A 102 -3.83 -10.32 11.91
CA SER A 102 -2.45 -10.02 12.26
C SER A 102 -2.02 -8.69 11.64
N PRO A 103 -1.32 -7.80 12.37
CA PRO A 103 -0.64 -6.67 11.77
C PRO A 103 0.40 -7.18 10.76
N LEU A 104 0.36 -6.62 9.54
CA LEU A 104 1.32 -7.00 8.50
C LEU A 104 2.33 -5.88 8.27
N PHE A 105 1.88 -4.62 8.27
CA PHE A 105 2.72 -3.46 8.06
C PHE A 105 2.25 -2.30 8.92
N LYS A 106 3.19 -1.62 9.57
CA LYS A 106 2.96 -0.33 10.22
C LYS A 106 4.18 0.56 10.02
N TYR A 107 3.96 1.76 9.46
CA TYR A 107 5.03 2.72 9.22
C TYR A 107 4.52 4.15 9.34
N ILE A 108 5.38 5.04 9.87
CA ILE A 108 5.10 6.47 9.96
C ILE A 108 6.18 7.21 9.17
N ASP A 109 5.76 7.86 8.08
CA ASP A 109 6.61 8.76 7.29
C ASP A 109 6.37 10.20 7.76
N LYS A 110 7.39 10.83 8.30
CA LYS A 110 7.29 12.14 8.96
C LYS A 110 7.74 13.27 8.05
N ASN A 111 7.13 14.44 8.25
CA ASN A 111 7.50 15.69 7.56
C ASN A 111 7.47 15.56 6.02
N VAL A 112 6.49 14.81 5.51
CA VAL A 112 6.28 14.67 4.08
C VAL A 112 5.75 15.99 3.53
N GLN A 113 6.38 16.47 2.47
CA GLN A 113 5.97 17.67 1.75
C GLN A 113 5.39 17.29 0.40
N PHE A 114 4.22 17.83 0.07
CA PHE A 114 3.56 17.58 -1.20
C PHE A 114 2.65 18.74 -1.59
N GLU A 115 2.38 18.83 -2.87
CA GLU A 115 1.37 19.73 -3.43
C GLU A 115 0.11 18.94 -3.74
N TYR A 116 -1.05 19.51 -3.41
CA TYR A 116 -2.36 19.00 -3.81
C TYR A 116 -3.26 20.15 -4.17
N GLN A 117 -3.85 20.07 -5.35
CA GLN A 117 -4.84 21.03 -5.82
C GLN A 117 -6.23 20.40 -5.79
N GLU A 118 -7.19 21.12 -5.23
CA GLU A 118 -8.56 20.65 -5.11
C GLU A 118 -9.15 20.33 -6.49
N PHE A 119 -9.84 19.20 -6.59
CA PHE A 119 -10.44 18.65 -7.81
C PHE A 119 -9.47 18.15 -8.88
N GLU A 120 -8.16 18.21 -8.67
CA GLU A 120 -7.22 17.52 -9.54
C GLU A 120 -7.11 16.04 -9.16
N PRO A 121 -7.18 15.11 -10.14
CA PRO A 121 -7.03 13.70 -9.85
C PRO A 121 -5.58 13.38 -9.48
N ILE A 122 -5.39 12.55 -8.44
CA ILE A 122 -4.10 11.95 -8.18
C ILE A 122 -3.88 10.86 -9.23
N ILE A 123 -2.79 10.96 -10.02
CA ILE A 123 -2.51 10.04 -11.13
C ILE A 123 -1.29 9.19 -10.78
N TYR A 124 -1.37 7.89 -11.08
CA TYR A 124 -0.23 6.97 -11.06
C TYR A 124 0.02 6.44 -12.46
N ARG A 125 1.26 6.55 -12.92
CA ARG A 125 1.73 5.89 -14.15
C ARG A 125 3.00 5.12 -13.83
N ASN A 126 3.02 3.88 -14.26
CA ASN A 126 4.21 3.07 -14.11
C ASN A 126 5.38 3.72 -14.86
N ASN A 127 6.57 3.75 -14.26
CA ASN A 127 7.78 4.34 -14.84
C ASN A 127 7.75 5.86 -15.07
N GLN A 128 6.84 6.60 -14.40
CA GLN A 128 6.77 8.06 -14.47
C GLN A 128 6.64 8.67 -13.08
N PHE A 129 7.34 9.79 -12.83
CA PHE A 129 7.09 10.63 -11.67
C PHE A 129 5.97 11.62 -12.00
N GLU A 130 4.84 11.52 -11.32
CA GLU A 130 3.70 12.41 -11.51
C GLU A 130 3.67 13.54 -10.45
N SER A 131 3.73 13.15 -9.18
CA SER A 131 3.77 14.09 -8.05
C SER A 131 4.37 13.43 -6.80
N ASP A 132 4.72 14.23 -5.80
CA ASP A 132 5.19 13.71 -4.51
C ASP A 132 4.13 12.85 -3.83
N LEU A 133 2.87 13.30 -3.83
CA LEU A 133 1.77 12.58 -3.20
C LEU A 133 1.50 11.25 -3.89
N SER A 134 1.42 11.24 -5.23
CA SER A 134 1.23 10.01 -6.00
C SER A 134 2.37 9.02 -5.77
N SER A 135 3.62 9.50 -5.80
CA SER A 135 4.80 8.67 -5.58
C SER A 135 4.83 8.09 -4.17
N LEU A 136 4.50 8.90 -3.14
CA LEU A 136 4.44 8.45 -1.76
C LEU A 136 3.42 7.32 -1.58
N LEU A 137 2.19 7.55 -2.02
CA LEU A 137 1.10 6.58 -1.88
C LEU A 137 1.43 5.30 -2.63
N SER A 138 1.84 5.39 -3.88
CA SER A 138 2.17 4.23 -4.72
C SER A 138 3.35 3.43 -4.16
N PHE A 139 4.34 4.10 -3.56
CA PHE A 139 5.47 3.46 -2.90
C PHE A 139 5.02 2.55 -1.76
N TYR A 140 4.24 3.08 -0.81
CA TYR A 140 3.77 2.28 0.34
C TYR A 140 2.74 1.22 -0.06
N ILE A 141 1.88 1.50 -1.03
CA ILE A 141 0.94 0.52 -1.56
C ILE A 141 1.66 -0.69 -2.15
N ASN A 142 2.72 -0.48 -2.93
CA ASN A 142 3.50 -1.59 -3.47
C ASN A 142 4.24 -2.35 -2.36
N ILE A 143 4.78 -1.69 -1.33
CA ILE A 143 5.37 -2.40 -0.18
C ILE A 143 4.33 -3.28 0.50
N ILE A 144 3.13 -2.76 0.77
CA ILE A 144 2.05 -3.50 1.45
C ILE A 144 1.61 -4.70 0.60
N LEU A 145 1.42 -4.54 -0.72
CA LEU A 145 1.12 -5.62 -1.64
C LEU A 145 2.23 -6.69 -1.64
N GLY A 146 3.50 -6.25 -1.66
CA GLY A 146 4.64 -7.15 -1.59
C GLY A 146 4.64 -7.98 -0.31
N LEU A 147 4.43 -7.37 0.84
CA LEU A 147 4.37 -8.08 2.12
C LEU A 147 3.13 -8.99 2.22
N ASP A 148 1.99 -8.56 1.70
CA ASP A 148 0.79 -9.38 1.66
C ASP A 148 1.03 -10.66 0.86
N ARG A 149 1.56 -10.53 -0.37
CA ARG A 149 1.92 -11.69 -1.20
C ARG A 149 2.94 -12.59 -0.53
N GLU A 150 4.00 -12.01 0.04
CA GLU A 150 5.04 -12.74 0.75
C GLU A 150 4.49 -13.56 1.93
N SER A 151 3.44 -13.08 2.57
CA SER A 151 2.79 -13.77 3.69
C SER A 151 2.04 -15.04 3.29
N TYR A 152 1.72 -15.22 2.00
CA TYR A 152 1.05 -16.42 1.46
C TYR A 152 2.00 -17.34 0.68
N VAL A 153 2.92 -16.75 -0.09
CA VAL A 153 3.85 -17.51 -0.95
C VAL A 153 5.22 -16.86 -0.93
N LEU A 154 6.22 -17.60 -0.52
CA LEU A 154 7.61 -17.14 -0.41
C LEU A 154 8.12 -16.58 -1.75
N ASN A 155 8.75 -15.41 -1.71
CA ASN A 155 9.29 -14.65 -2.85
C ASN A 155 8.25 -14.11 -3.85
N SER A 156 6.96 -14.19 -3.56
CA SER A 156 5.91 -13.66 -4.44
C SER A 156 5.75 -12.13 -4.37
N GLY A 157 6.30 -11.49 -3.33
CA GLY A 157 6.30 -10.03 -3.17
C GLY A 157 7.32 -9.27 -4.02
N ASN A 158 8.29 -9.95 -4.64
CA ASN A 158 9.43 -9.30 -5.30
C ASN A 158 9.05 -8.30 -6.39
N THR A 159 8.02 -8.58 -7.20
CA THR A 159 7.55 -7.66 -8.25
C THR A 159 7.12 -6.32 -7.66
N PHE A 160 6.43 -6.32 -6.54
CA PHE A 160 5.94 -5.12 -5.88
C PHE A 160 7.08 -4.35 -5.20
N PHE A 161 8.04 -5.05 -4.58
CA PHE A 161 9.26 -4.40 -4.04
C PHE A 161 10.06 -3.73 -5.14
N ASN A 162 10.21 -4.36 -6.31
CA ASN A 162 10.87 -3.77 -7.48
C ASN A 162 10.12 -2.52 -7.99
N ASN A 163 8.79 -2.52 -7.96
CA ASN A 163 7.99 -1.33 -8.30
C ASN A 163 8.27 -0.18 -7.32
N SER A 164 8.32 -0.46 -6.02
CA SER A 164 8.65 0.56 -5.00
C SER A 164 10.07 1.10 -5.19
N GLU A 165 11.04 0.24 -5.51
CA GLU A 165 12.41 0.66 -5.82
C GLU A 165 12.46 1.57 -7.06
N ASN A 166 11.70 1.26 -8.10
CA ASN A 166 11.59 2.10 -9.28
C ASN A 166 10.98 3.48 -8.97
N ILE A 167 9.92 3.52 -8.16
CA ILE A 167 9.32 4.79 -7.69
C ILE A 167 10.36 5.63 -6.92
N LEU A 168 11.14 5.00 -6.04
CA LEU A 168 12.23 5.67 -5.33
C LEU A 168 13.27 6.26 -6.29
N LYS A 169 13.70 5.50 -7.31
CA LYS A 169 14.65 5.96 -8.33
C LYS A 169 14.10 7.17 -9.10
N LEU A 170 12.85 7.12 -9.51
CA LEU A 170 12.20 8.22 -10.24
C LEU A 170 12.09 9.49 -9.38
N ALA A 171 11.72 9.37 -8.10
CA ALA A 171 11.65 10.50 -7.18
C ALA A 171 13.04 11.13 -6.95
N ASN A 172 14.09 10.30 -6.81
CA ASN A 172 15.47 10.78 -6.70
C ASN A 172 15.94 11.50 -7.97
N GLN A 173 15.62 10.98 -9.16
CA GLN A 173 15.97 11.63 -10.44
C GLN A 173 15.30 13.00 -10.59
N ASN A 174 14.13 13.19 -9.96
CA ASN A 174 13.42 14.47 -9.90
C ASN A 174 13.84 15.33 -8.69
N ASN A 175 14.94 14.98 -8.00
CA ASN A 175 15.50 15.71 -6.85
C ASN A 175 14.48 15.92 -5.70
N ARG A 176 13.57 14.94 -5.48
CA ARG A 176 12.58 15.05 -4.43
C ARG A 176 13.16 14.76 -3.05
N SER A 177 12.75 15.54 -2.06
CA SER A 177 13.23 15.42 -0.68
C SER A 177 12.70 14.12 -0.02
N GLY A 178 13.51 13.50 0.86
CA GLY A 178 13.11 12.34 1.66
C GLY A 178 13.20 10.98 0.93
N TRP A 179 13.78 10.93 -0.28
CA TRP A 179 13.92 9.71 -1.07
C TRP A 179 15.37 9.20 -1.19
N ASN A 180 16.33 9.96 -0.70
CA ASN A 180 17.75 9.65 -0.81
C ASN A 180 18.26 8.74 0.34
N SER A 181 19.50 8.27 0.20
CA SER A 181 20.17 7.40 1.16
C SER A 181 20.69 8.13 2.42
N SER A 182 20.08 9.26 2.80
CA SER A 182 20.45 10.00 4.00
C SER A 182 20.42 9.11 5.24
N THR A 183 21.43 9.22 6.06
CA THR A 183 21.52 8.57 7.38
C THR A 183 21.22 9.53 8.53
N THR A 184 20.84 10.77 8.22
CA THR A 184 20.44 11.76 9.23
C THR A 184 19.20 11.26 9.95
N GLY A 185 19.30 11.04 11.26
CA GLY A 185 18.22 10.43 12.05
C GLY A 185 18.18 8.90 12.02
N GLY A 186 19.24 8.25 11.51
CA GLY A 186 19.34 6.79 11.38
C GLY A 186 18.92 6.30 9.98
N LYS A 187 19.04 4.98 9.77
CA LYS A 187 18.60 4.33 8.52
C LYS A 187 17.08 4.07 8.52
N ILE A 188 16.28 5.10 8.79
CA ILE A 188 14.83 5.00 8.94
C ILE A 188 14.16 5.96 7.96
N ASN A 189 14.19 5.63 6.67
CA ASN A 189 13.50 6.36 5.60
C ASN A 189 13.10 5.42 4.46
N LYS A 190 12.43 5.95 3.44
CA LYS A 190 11.96 5.20 2.27
C LYS A 190 13.08 4.44 1.55
N PHE A 191 14.26 5.06 1.43
CA PHE A 191 15.41 4.42 0.80
C PHE A 191 15.82 3.14 1.54
N TRP A 192 16.07 3.25 2.85
CA TRP A 192 16.51 2.10 3.64
C TRP A 192 15.42 1.05 3.82
N LEU A 193 14.15 1.46 3.84
CA LEU A 193 13.03 0.53 3.90
C LEU A 193 13.01 -0.39 2.67
N ILE A 194 13.07 0.18 1.46
CA ILE A 194 13.01 -0.65 0.25
C ILE A 194 14.34 -1.37 -0.02
N GLU A 195 15.48 -0.76 0.29
CA GLU A 195 16.78 -1.42 0.20
C GLU A 195 16.82 -2.70 1.04
N ASN A 196 16.32 -2.63 2.28
CA ASN A 196 16.23 -3.79 3.16
C ASN A 196 15.25 -4.87 2.65
N LEU A 197 14.16 -4.49 1.98
CA LEU A 197 13.17 -5.44 1.44
C LEU A 197 13.61 -6.08 0.11
N SER A 198 14.39 -5.37 -0.71
CA SER A 198 14.84 -5.81 -2.03
C SER A 198 16.18 -6.52 -2.01
N SER A 199 17.00 -6.32 -0.97
CA SER A 199 18.34 -6.89 -0.88
C SER A 199 18.31 -8.42 -0.71
N SER A 200 19.40 -9.09 -1.08
CA SER A 200 19.56 -10.53 -0.85
C SER A 200 19.53 -10.91 0.65
N SER A 201 19.89 -9.98 1.54
CA SER A 201 19.82 -10.15 3.00
C SER A 201 18.38 -10.18 3.54
N SER A 202 17.39 -9.78 2.73
CA SER A 202 15.97 -9.83 3.13
C SER A 202 15.36 -11.23 3.12
N SER A 203 16.08 -12.24 2.65
CA SER A 203 15.57 -13.62 2.54
C SER A 203 15.09 -14.20 3.88
N GLU A 204 15.82 -13.92 4.97
CA GLU A 204 15.41 -14.34 6.32
C GLU A 204 14.14 -13.64 6.78
N PHE A 205 14.03 -12.34 6.53
CA PHE A 205 12.81 -11.58 6.84
C PHE A 205 11.61 -12.06 6.02
N LYS A 206 11.77 -12.34 4.72
CA LYS A 206 10.72 -12.92 3.87
C LYS A 206 10.30 -14.30 4.36
N SER A 207 11.27 -15.15 4.70
CA SER A 207 11.01 -16.46 5.30
C SER A 207 10.27 -16.34 6.63
N PHE A 208 10.63 -15.34 7.46
CA PHE A 208 9.90 -15.04 8.70
C PHE A 208 8.44 -14.67 8.39
N ILE A 209 8.18 -13.73 7.49
CA ILE A 209 6.81 -13.31 7.14
C ILE A 209 5.98 -14.51 6.67
N TYR A 210 6.50 -15.31 5.76
CA TYR A 210 5.83 -16.50 5.26
C TYR A 210 5.57 -17.53 6.36
N ASN A 211 6.59 -17.94 7.10
CA ASN A 211 6.46 -19.00 8.11
C ASN A 211 5.57 -18.57 9.28
N TYR A 212 5.70 -17.31 9.73
CA TYR A 212 4.87 -16.77 10.80
C TYR A 212 3.38 -16.77 10.43
N HIS A 213 3.02 -16.39 9.19
CA HIS A 213 1.63 -16.33 8.76
C HIS A 213 1.13 -17.67 8.24
N SER A 214 1.67 -18.18 7.12
CA SER A 214 1.12 -19.34 6.44
C SER A 214 1.35 -20.65 7.19
N ASN A 215 2.57 -20.88 7.70
CA ASN A 215 2.89 -22.11 8.44
C ASN A 215 2.61 -21.99 9.93
N GLY A 216 2.36 -20.79 10.44
CA GLY A 216 2.07 -20.49 11.83
C GLY A 216 0.60 -20.14 12.06
N LEU A 217 0.24 -18.88 11.91
CA LEU A 217 -1.08 -18.38 12.28
C LEU A 217 -2.22 -19.06 11.52
N ASP A 218 -2.06 -19.32 10.21
CA ASP A 218 -3.12 -19.87 9.37
C ASP A 218 -3.41 -21.35 9.64
N ILE A 219 -2.49 -22.10 10.23
CA ILE A 219 -2.74 -23.51 10.61
C ILE A 219 -3.22 -23.67 12.04
N MET A 220 -3.28 -22.60 12.85
CA MET A 220 -3.71 -22.68 14.25
C MET A 220 -5.09 -23.28 14.44
N TYR A 221 -5.98 -23.10 13.46
CA TYR A 221 -7.37 -23.58 13.56
C TYR A 221 -7.46 -25.12 13.63
N ASN A 222 -6.49 -25.84 13.09
CA ASN A 222 -6.51 -27.29 13.02
C ASN A 222 -5.29 -27.98 13.69
N ASN A 223 -4.15 -27.28 13.86
CA ASN A 223 -2.94 -27.86 14.43
C ASN A 223 -2.15 -26.85 15.28
N ILE A 224 -2.63 -26.58 16.50
CA ILE A 224 -1.99 -25.64 17.43
C ILE A 224 -0.53 -26.00 17.77
N PRO A 225 -0.16 -27.27 18.06
CA PRO A 225 1.23 -27.61 18.37
C PRO A 225 2.19 -27.28 17.24
N GLU A 226 1.86 -27.63 15.99
CA GLU A 226 2.68 -27.36 14.82
C GLU A 226 2.77 -25.85 14.54
N ALA A 227 1.65 -25.13 14.62
CA ALA A 227 1.60 -23.69 14.50
C ALA A 227 2.55 -22.98 15.48
N LYS A 228 2.55 -23.39 16.75
CA LYS A 228 3.45 -22.83 17.77
C LYS A 228 4.91 -23.08 17.46
N ILE A 229 5.26 -24.27 16.96
CA ILE A 229 6.62 -24.61 16.54
C ILE A 229 7.02 -23.70 15.37
N ALA A 230 6.18 -23.59 14.33
CA ALA A 230 6.44 -22.75 13.17
C ALA A 230 6.64 -21.28 13.56
N ILE A 231 5.77 -20.73 14.42
CA ILE A 231 5.89 -19.36 14.92
C ILE A 231 7.19 -19.18 15.71
N SER A 232 7.51 -20.07 16.66
CA SER A 232 8.71 -19.93 17.47
C SER A 232 10.00 -20.05 16.66
N SER A 233 10.02 -20.91 15.66
CA SER A 233 11.18 -21.11 14.77
C SER A 233 11.32 -20.07 13.67
N SER A 234 10.29 -19.25 13.42
CA SER A 234 10.34 -18.19 12.42
C SER A 234 11.15 -16.97 12.87
N PHE A 235 11.30 -16.76 14.17
CA PHE A 235 12.09 -15.64 14.70
C PHE A 235 13.59 -15.92 14.52
N PRO A 236 14.37 -14.94 14.04
CA PRO A 236 15.81 -15.06 13.99
C PRO A 236 16.39 -15.25 15.40
N ALA A 237 17.44 -16.05 15.51
CA ALA A 237 18.14 -16.33 16.75
C ALA A 237 18.95 -15.12 17.26
#